data_bff68628231e47a4f4c64d01f840b58e
#
_entry.id   bff68628231e47a4f4c64d01f840b58e
#
_cell.length_a   1.000
_cell.length_b   1.000
_cell.length_c   1.000
_cell.angle_alpha   90.00
_cell.angle_beta   90.00
_cell.angle_gamma   90.00
#
_symmetry.space_group_name_H-M   'P 1'
#
loop_
_entity.id
_entity.type
_entity.pdbx_description
1 polymer ?
#
loop_
_entity_poly.entity_id
_entity_poly.type
_entity_poly.pdbx_seq_one_letter_code
_entity_poly.pdbx_strand_id
1 'polypeptide(L)'
;MIRYEGKIIGINPFWISALLTAAFLIVCATGGENVNWGYLGFEVLFPFYMAIAIGEWCRTRSDQMFDVISAQGKSLFLWIVRRFLFLFVAVTVFAVMGMFATFIITKIFMTEDLLLTFLPTAFFLSSVCVFLSLLSSVPHIPTMAVGVIWLFSIMSMSLLRFQPVQYFYLFVRFAGIDNSVWIVNKMILLLIGIALWLGVFIICKKRLWSKL
;
A
#
# COMPACT_ATOMS: atom_id res chain seq x y z
N MET A 1 20.66 7.23 11.89
CA MET A 1 20.05 7.33 10.56
C MET A 1 18.54 7.10 10.60
N ILE A 2 18.02 5.99 11.13
CA ILE A 2 16.58 5.73 11.37
C ILE A 2 15.90 6.85 12.19
N ARG A 3 16.59 7.39 13.22
CA ARG A 3 16.11 8.54 14.03
C ARG A 3 15.85 9.81 13.20
N TYR A 4 16.58 10.00 12.11
CA TYR A 4 16.43 11.18 11.25
C TYR A 4 15.17 11.06 10.38
N GLU A 5 14.96 9.88 9.76
CA GLU A 5 13.75 9.60 8.98
C GLU A 5 12.50 9.70 9.87
N GLY A 6 12.55 9.15 11.10
CA GLY A 6 11.45 9.26 12.05
C GLY A 6 11.12 10.70 12.46
N LYS A 7 12.11 11.61 12.49
CA LYS A 7 11.86 13.04 12.73
C LYS A 7 11.20 13.74 11.53
N ILE A 8 11.54 13.35 10.31
CA ILE A 8 10.94 13.93 9.08
C ILE A 8 9.51 13.43 8.90
N ILE A 9 9.29 12.13 9.07
CA ILE A 9 7.98 11.49 8.90
C ILE A 9 7.02 11.91 10.03
N GLY A 10 7.55 12.22 11.20
CA GLY A 10 6.74 12.55 12.37
C GLY A 10 6.02 11.34 12.97
N ILE A 11 5.16 11.60 13.94
CA ILE A 11 4.44 10.56 14.67
C ILE A 11 3.06 10.23 14.06
N ASN A 12 2.56 11.09 13.17
CA ASN A 12 1.19 11.01 12.64
C ASN A 12 0.86 9.68 11.95
N PRO A 13 1.71 9.11 11.05
CA PRO A 13 1.37 7.85 10.39
C PRO A 13 1.24 6.69 11.37
N PHE A 14 1.99 6.70 12.45
CA PHE A 14 1.92 5.66 13.49
C PHE A 14 0.62 5.79 14.30
N TRP A 15 0.24 7.00 14.69
CA TRP A 15 -1.01 7.25 15.40
C TRP A 15 -2.23 6.89 14.56
N ILE A 16 -2.25 7.25 13.27
CA ILE A 16 -3.36 6.92 12.38
C ILE A 16 -3.43 5.39 12.17
N SER A 17 -2.28 4.72 12.02
CA SER A 17 -2.23 3.26 11.94
C SER A 17 -2.81 2.59 13.19
N ALA A 18 -2.43 3.08 14.37
CA ALA A 18 -2.92 2.57 15.65
C ALA A 18 -4.42 2.82 15.81
N LEU A 19 -4.91 4.01 15.49
CA LEU A 19 -6.34 4.35 15.53
C LEU A 19 -7.15 3.51 14.55
N LEU A 20 -6.65 3.32 13.32
CA LEU A 20 -7.30 2.47 12.31
C LEU A 20 -7.40 1.03 12.80
N THR A 21 -6.33 0.49 13.38
CA THR A 21 -6.30 -0.84 13.99
C THR A 21 -7.33 -0.95 15.12
N ALA A 22 -7.34 0.01 16.04
CA ALA A 22 -8.26 0.02 17.17
C ALA A 22 -9.73 0.11 16.72
N ALA A 23 -10.03 1.03 15.80
CA ALA A 23 -11.37 1.19 15.26
C ALA A 23 -11.86 -0.10 14.57
N PHE A 24 -10.97 -0.74 13.81
CA PHE A 24 -11.28 -1.97 13.12
C PHE A 24 -11.51 -3.14 14.10
N LEU A 25 -10.72 -3.25 15.16
CA LEU A 25 -10.92 -4.26 16.21
C LEU A 25 -12.25 -4.08 16.95
N ILE A 26 -12.68 -2.83 17.19
CA ILE A 26 -14.00 -2.55 17.76
C ILE A 26 -15.11 -3.05 16.82
N VAL A 27 -15.01 -2.78 15.53
CA VAL A 27 -15.98 -3.27 14.53
C VAL A 27 -16.01 -4.79 14.50
N CYS A 28 -14.86 -5.47 14.53
CA CYS A 28 -14.79 -6.93 14.58
C CYS A 28 -15.42 -7.49 15.86
N ALA A 29 -15.22 -6.82 17.00
CA ALA A 29 -15.79 -7.26 18.30
C ALA A 29 -17.30 -7.10 18.39
N THR A 30 -17.87 -6.06 17.71
CA THR A 30 -19.30 -5.72 17.77
C THR A 30 -20.10 -6.24 16.58
N GLY A 31 -19.44 -6.49 15.44
CA GLY A 31 -20.11 -6.82 14.17
C GLY A 31 -20.56 -8.28 14.00
N GLY A 32 -20.35 -9.14 15.00
CA GLY A 32 -20.70 -10.56 14.94
C GLY A 32 -19.76 -11.38 14.01
N GLU A 33 -20.20 -12.58 13.63
CA GLU A 33 -19.40 -13.54 12.84
C GLU A 33 -19.34 -13.23 11.33
N ASN A 34 -19.31 -11.96 10.94
CA ASN A 34 -19.25 -11.62 9.52
C ASN A 34 -17.82 -11.75 8.99
N VAL A 35 -17.57 -12.82 8.26
CA VAL A 35 -16.27 -13.13 7.64
C VAL A 35 -15.73 -11.97 6.77
N ASN A 36 -16.62 -11.19 6.15
CA ASN A 36 -16.20 -10.11 5.27
C ASN A 36 -15.53 -8.93 6.00
N TRP A 37 -15.76 -8.75 7.32
CA TRP A 37 -15.14 -7.66 8.07
C TRP A 37 -13.61 -7.75 8.11
N GLY A 38 -13.05 -8.96 8.26
CA GLY A 38 -11.60 -9.15 8.22
C GLY A 38 -10.99 -8.71 6.89
N TYR A 39 -11.60 -9.12 5.79
CA TYR A 39 -11.12 -8.74 4.46
C TYR A 39 -11.37 -7.25 4.17
N LEU A 40 -12.50 -6.68 4.61
CA LEU A 40 -12.74 -5.24 4.49
C LEU A 40 -11.60 -4.43 5.13
N GLY A 41 -11.18 -4.81 6.34
CA GLY A 41 -10.07 -4.13 7.01
C GLY A 41 -8.74 -4.31 6.30
N PHE A 42 -8.33 -5.56 6.13
CA PHE A 42 -6.95 -5.87 5.72
C PHE A 42 -6.73 -5.98 4.21
N GLU A 43 -7.76 -6.16 3.40
CA GLU A 43 -7.63 -6.12 1.95
C GLU A 43 -8.00 -4.76 1.35
N VAL A 44 -8.95 -4.02 1.96
CA VAL A 44 -9.52 -2.79 1.38
C VAL A 44 -8.98 -1.54 2.08
N LEU A 45 -9.15 -1.43 3.41
CA LEU A 45 -8.86 -0.19 4.14
C LEU A 45 -7.37 0.01 4.44
N PHE A 46 -6.70 -0.99 4.99
CA PHE A 46 -5.27 -0.88 5.33
C PHE A 46 -4.35 -0.67 4.13
N PRO A 47 -4.51 -1.38 3.00
CA PRO A 47 -3.72 -1.13 1.80
C PRO A 47 -3.91 0.28 1.25
N PHE A 48 -5.13 0.79 1.28
CA PHE A 48 -5.44 2.15 0.86
C PHE A 48 -4.77 3.19 1.76
N TYR A 49 -4.92 3.03 3.08
CA TYR A 49 -4.25 3.90 4.04
C TYR A 49 -2.73 3.88 3.87
N MET A 50 -2.13 2.69 3.72
CA MET A 50 -0.70 2.56 3.48
C MET A 50 -0.24 3.32 2.24
N ALA A 51 -0.98 3.21 1.14
CA ALA A 51 -0.66 3.92 -0.10
C ALA A 51 -0.75 5.44 0.08
N ILE A 52 -1.75 5.96 0.81
CA ILE A 52 -1.85 7.38 1.16
C ILE A 52 -0.66 7.81 2.01
N ALA A 53 -0.34 7.06 3.07
CA ALA A 53 0.79 7.35 3.94
C ALA A 53 2.10 7.42 3.15
N ILE A 54 2.35 6.46 2.26
CA ILE A 54 3.53 6.47 1.41
C ILE A 54 3.48 7.66 0.43
N GLY A 55 2.34 7.96 -0.18
CA GLY A 55 2.17 9.09 -1.08
C GLY A 55 2.46 10.44 -0.44
N GLU A 56 2.10 10.61 0.83
CA GLU A 56 2.33 11.85 1.57
C GLU A 56 3.78 11.99 2.08
N TRP A 57 4.40 10.92 2.55
CA TRP A 57 5.73 10.97 3.17
C TRP A 57 6.88 10.53 2.26
N CYS A 58 6.63 9.79 1.17
CA CYS A 58 7.63 9.48 0.15
C CYS A 58 7.61 10.44 -1.04
N ARG A 59 7.16 11.68 -0.84
CA ARG A 59 7.18 12.71 -1.89
C ARG A 59 8.58 12.84 -2.48
N THR A 60 8.64 12.93 -3.80
CA THR A 60 9.90 13.05 -4.52
C THR A 60 9.94 14.36 -5.30
N ARG A 61 9.34 14.41 -6.49
CA ARG A 61 9.42 15.58 -7.38
C ARG A 61 8.70 16.82 -6.85
N SER A 62 7.73 16.65 -5.98
CA SER A 62 6.99 17.73 -5.32
C SER A 62 7.64 18.21 -4.01
N ASP A 63 8.74 17.59 -3.57
CA ASP A 63 9.49 18.02 -2.40
C ASP A 63 10.35 19.23 -2.77
N GLN A 64 10.26 20.30 -1.97
CA GLN A 64 11.06 21.53 -2.17
C GLN A 64 12.57 21.26 -2.09
N MET A 65 12.99 20.25 -1.35
CA MET A 65 14.40 19.84 -1.22
C MET A 65 14.85 18.82 -2.26
N PHE A 66 13.98 18.47 -3.23
CA PHE A 66 14.27 17.45 -4.22
C PHE A 66 15.56 17.73 -5.01
N ASP A 67 15.77 18.99 -5.44
CA ASP A 67 16.95 19.37 -6.21
C ASP A 67 18.23 19.27 -5.36
N VAL A 68 18.14 19.64 -4.09
CA VAL A 68 19.27 19.51 -3.14
C VAL A 68 19.63 18.04 -2.92
N ILE A 69 18.63 17.19 -2.70
CA ILE A 69 18.81 15.74 -2.52
C ILE A 69 19.40 15.12 -3.79
N SER A 70 18.91 15.53 -4.96
CA SER A 70 19.39 15.02 -6.24
C SER A 70 20.82 15.49 -6.57
N ALA A 71 21.27 16.63 -6.03
CA ALA A 71 22.62 17.17 -6.21
C ALA A 71 23.67 16.55 -5.27
N GLN A 72 23.25 15.87 -4.18
CA GLN A 72 24.19 15.30 -3.20
C GLN A 72 24.96 14.05 -3.67
N GLY A 73 24.88 13.67 -4.95
CA GLY A 73 25.63 12.53 -5.52
C GLY A 73 25.23 11.15 -4.99
N LYS A 74 24.27 11.08 -4.05
CA LYS A 74 23.72 9.81 -3.55
C LYS A 74 22.64 9.31 -4.50
N SER A 75 22.56 7.98 -4.67
CA SER A 75 21.53 7.38 -5.51
C SER A 75 20.13 7.77 -5.02
N LEU A 76 19.41 8.57 -5.82
CA LEU A 76 18.02 8.96 -5.58
C LEU A 76 17.14 7.72 -5.35
N PHE A 77 17.38 6.66 -6.11
CA PHE A 77 16.69 5.39 -5.97
C PHE A 77 16.81 4.80 -4.57
N LEU A 78 18.03 4.73 -4.02
CA LEU A 78 18.26 4.20 -2.67
C LEU A 78 17.57 5.04 -1.59
N TRP A 79 17.50 6.34 -1.77
CA TRP A 79 16.80 7.23 -0.87
C TRP A 79 15.28 6.95 -0.85
N ILE A 80 14.66 6.78 -2.05
CA ILE A 80 13.24 6.44 -2.19
C ILE A 80 12.95 5.07 -1.57
N VAL A 81 13.74 4.05 -1.94
CA VAL A 81 13.59 2.68 -1.42
C VAL A 81 13.63 2.67 0.11
N ARG A 82 14.56 3.41 0.69
CA ARG A 82 14.71 3.45 2.14
C ARG A 82 13.51 4.07 2.85
N ARG A 83 13.00 5.22 2.36
CA ARG A 83 11.79 5.84 2.92
C ARG A 83 10.58 4.94 2.76
N PHE A 84 10.42 4.37 1.57
CA PHE A 84 9.36 3.41 1.29
C PHE A 84 9.41 2.24 2.26
N LEU A 85 10.54 1.56 2.38
CA LEU A 85 10.69 0.40 3.27
C LEU A 85 10.41 0.75 4.73
N PHE A 86 10.89 1.91 5.20
CA PHE A 86 10.64 2.33 6.57
C PHE A 86 9.14 2.47 6.87
N LEU A 87 8.40 3.18 6.01
CA LEU A 87 6.95 3.37 6.18
C LEU A 87 6.19 2.07 5.94
N PHE A 88 6.55 1.33 4.90
CA PHE A 88 5.90 0.07 4.56
C PHE A 88 5.99 -0.93 5.71
N VAL A 89 7.19 -1.13 6.25
CA VAL A 89 7.41 -2.02 7.40
C VAL A 89 6.68 -1.52 8.64
N ALA A 90 6.75 -0.23 8.93
CA ALA A 90 6.10 0.33 10.11
C ALA A 90 4.58 0.13 10.09
N VAL A 91 3.91 0.47 8.99
CA VAL A 91 2.45 0.28 8.86
C VAL A 91 2.10 -1.22 8.81
N THR A 92 2.92 -2.05 8.16
CA THR A 92 2.72 -3.52 8.14
C THR A 92 2.75 -4.10 9.56
N VAL A 93 3.63 -3.63 10.44
CA VAL A 93 3.67 -4.10 11.85
C VAL A 93 2.32 -3.84 12.54
N PHE A 94 1.74 -2.64 12.38
CA PHE A 94 0.40 -2.35 12.94
C PHE A 94 -0.68 -3.23 12.31
N ALA A 95 -0.64 -3.45 11.00
CA ALA A 95 -1.58 -4.34 10.32
C ALA A 95 -1.48 -5.78 10.83
N VAL A 96 -0.27 -6.31 11.00
CA VAL A 96 -0.04 -7.66 11.53
C VAL A 96 -0.52 -7.79 12.97
N MET A 97 -0.25 -6.78 13.81
CA MET A 97 -0.80 -6.75 15.18
C MET A 97 -2.33 -6.75 15.17
N GLY A 98 -2.94 -5.99 14.27
CA GLY A 98 -4.39 -5.99 14.07
C GLY A 98 -4.93 -7.35 13.59
N MET A 99 -4.27 -8.00 12.64
CA MET A 99 -4.65 -9.33 12.15
C MET A 99 -4.60 -10.37 13.28
N PHE A 100 -3.53 -10.35 14.06
CA PHE A 100 -3.38 -11.26 15.19
C PHE A 100 -4.45 -11.02 16.26
N ALA A 101 -4.75 -9.77 16.59
CA ALA A 101 -5.82 -9.41 17.51
C ALA A 101 -7.20 -9.84 16.97
N THR A 102 -7.46 -9.66 15.68
CA THR A 102 -8.68 -10.12 15.01
C THR A 102 -8.82 -11.64 15.11
N PHE A 103 -7.75 -12.38 14.90
CA PHE A 103 -7.73 -13.84 15.07
C PHE A 103 -8.10 -14.26 16.50
N ILE A 104 -7.55 -13.58 17.50
CA ILE A 104 -7.86 -13.88 18.92
C ILE A 104 -9.34 -13.63 19.23
N ILE A 105 -9.91 -12.53 18.72
CA ILE A 105 -11.29 -12.11 18.99
C ILE A 105 -12.29 -13.02 18.26
N THR A 106 -12.07 -13.25 16.96
CA THR A 106 -13.06 -13.88 16.10
C THR A 106 -12.86 -15.38 15.93
N LYS A 107 -11.61 -15.87 16.05
CA LYS A 107 -11.17 -17.25 15.76
C LYS A 107 -11.54 -17.76 14.36
N ILE A 108 -11.99 -16.88 13.48
CA ILE A 108 -12.49 -17.23 12.13
C ILE A 108 -11.38 -17.11 11.09
N PHE A 109 -10.51 -16.08 11.24
CA PHE A 109 -9.49 -15.78 10.26
C PHE A 109 -8.13 -16.37 10.62
N MET A 110 -7.50 -17.04 9.66
CA MET A 110 -6.10 -17.37 9.78
C MET A 110 -5.26 -16.11 9.46
N THR A 111 -4.31 -15.78 10.32
CA THR A 111 -3.42 -14.62 10.14
C THR A 111 -2.66 -14.69 8.81
N GLU A 112 -2.32 -15.91 8.38
CA GLU A 112 -1.62 -16.17 7.12
C GLU A 112 -2.44 -15.75 5.89
N ASP A 113 -3.73 -16.10 5.85
CA ASP A 113 -4.63 -15.72 4.76
C ASP A 113 -4.80 -14.21 4.67
N LEU A 114 -4.97 -13.54 5.80
CA LEU A 114 -5.07 -12.08 5.85
C LEU A 114 -3.77 -11.41 5.40
N LEU A 115 -2.62 -11.96 5.79
CA LEU A 115 -1.32 -11.43 5.41
C LEU A 115 -1.06 -11.58 3.91
N LEU A 116 -1.35 -12.76 3.34
CA LEU A 116 -1.23 -13.02 1.91
C LEU A 116 -2.17 -12.15 1.07
N THR A 117 -3.31 -11.78 1.63
CA THR A 117 -4.27 -10.91 0.97
C THR A 117 -3.83 -9.43 1.05
N PHE A 118 -3.32 -9.01 2.20
CA PHE A 118 -2.92 -7.63 2.47
C PHE A 118 -1.64 -7.22 1.72
N LEU A 119 -0.55 -7.99 1.86
CA LEU A 119 0.77 -7.59 1.39
C LEU A 119 0.83 -7.26 -0.11
N PRO A 120 0.32 -8.13 -1.03
CA PRO A 120 0.38 -7.83 -2.45
C PRO A 120 -0.44 -6.60 -2.84
N THR A 121 -1.63 -6.44 -2.26
CA THR A 121 -2.51 -5.29 -2.53
C THR A 121 -1.88 -3.99 -2.02
N ALA A 122 -1.35 -4.00 -0.79
CA ALA A 122 -0.67 -2.86 -0.19
C ALA A 122 0.60 -2.49 -0.97
N PHE A 123 1.40 -3.48 -1.35
CA PHE A 123 2.61 -3.27 -2.14
C PHE A 123 2.29 -2.69 -3.51
N PHE A 124 1.29 -3.21 -4.22
CA PHE A 124 0.86 -2.69 -5.51
C PHE A 124 0.41 -1.22 -5.43
N LEU A 125 -0.56 -0.90 -4.55
CA LEU A 125 -1.07 0.47 -4.42
C LEU A 125 0.02 1.46 -4.01
N SER A 126 0.88 1.05 -3.09
CA SER A 126 2.02 1.86 -2.65
C SER A 126 3.04 2.08 -3.76
N SER A 127 3.30 1.06 -4.60
CA SER A 127 4.20 1.16 -5.75
C SER A 127 3.65 2.11 -6.80
N VAL A 128 2.33 2.11 -7.05
CA VAL A 128 1.66 3.10 -7.92
C VAL A 128 1.89 4.52 -7.39
N CYS A 129 1.71 4.73 -6.08
CA CYS A 129 1.97 6.03 -5.46
C CYS A 129 3.41 6.52 -5.68
N VAL A 130 4.40 5.67 -5.41
CA VAL A 130 5.82 6.02 -5.57
C VAL A 130 6.13 6.31 -7.04
N PHE A 131 5.65 5.48 -7.96
CA PHE A 131 5.87 5.67 -9.39
C PHE A 131 5.29 7.00 -9.89
N LEU A 132 4.05 7.31 -9.52
CA LEU A 132 3.40 8.56 -9.90
C LEU A 132 4.04 9.78 -9.23
N SER A 133 4.57 9.66 -8.02
CA SER A 133 5.27 10.76 -7.34
C SER A 133 6.57 11.19 -8.06
N LEU A 134 7.18 10.29 -8.83
CA LEU A 134 8.32 10.61 -9.69
C LEU A 134 7.92 11.28 -11.01
N LEU A 135 6.73 10.99 -11.52
CA LEU A 135 6.23 11.55 -12.77
C LEU A 135 5.60 12.92 -12.56
N SER A 136 4.87 13.10 -11.46
CA SER A 136 4.12 14.33 -11.16
C SER A 136 4.93 15.29 -10.30
N SER A 137 4.84 16.58 -10.64
CA SER A 137 5.31 17.71 -9.81
C SER A 137 4.25 18.17 -8.80
N VAL A 138 2.99 17.76 -8.97
CA VAL A 138 1.88 18.14 -8.10
C VAL A 138 1.78 17.14 -6.96
N PRO A 139 1.82 17.56 -5.69
CA PRO A 139 1.96 16.69 -4.53
C PRO A 139 0.81 15.71 -4.34
N HIS A 140 -0.42 16.08 -4.70
CA HIS A 140 -1.60 15.27 -4.42
C HIS A 140 -2.02 14.32 -5.56
N ILE A 141 -1.42 14.41 -6.75
CA ILE A 141 -1.77 13.53 -7.88
C ILE A 141 -1.55 12.04 -7.56
N PRO A 142 -0.46 11.61 -6.91
CA PRO A 142 -0.26 10.20 -6.61
C PRO A 142 -1.34 9.62 -5.68
N THR A 143 -1.70 10.34 -4.63
CA THR A 143 -2.72 9.93 -3.66
C THR A 143 -4.12 9.95 -4.26
N MET A 144 -4.44 10.96 -5.08
CA MET A 144 -5.71 11.03 -5.83
C MET A 144 -5.84 9.86 -6.81
N ALA A 145 -4.79 9.55 -7.58
CA ALA A 145 -4.82 8.45 -8.52
C ALA A 145 -5.07 7.09 -7.84
N VAL A 146 -4.41 6.85 -6.71
CA VAL A 146 -4.67 5.64 -5.91
C VAL A 146 -6.09 5.63 -5.36
N GLY A 147 -6.62 6.79 -4.92
CA GLY A 147 -8.01 6.94 -4.50
C GLY A 147 -9.00 6.57 -5.60
N VAL A 148 -8.74 7.03 -6.84
CA VAL A 148 -9.57 6.68 -8.00
C VAL A 148 -9.50 5.17 -8.30
N ILE A 149 -8.31 4.57 -8.31
CA ILE A 149 -8.14 3.13 -8.52
C ILE A 149 -8.90 2.33 -7.45
N TRP A 150 -8.78 2.75 -6.18
CA TRP A 150 -9.43 2.12 -5.04
C TRP A 150 -10.97 2.22 -5.15
N LEU A 151 -11.52 3.41 -5.40
CA LEU A 151 -12.95 3.63 -5.58
C LEU A 151 -13.49 2.87 -6.79
N PHE A 152 -12.78 2.93 -7.92
CA PHE A 152 -13.17 2.20 -9.12
C PHE A 152 -13.23 0.70 -8.85
N SER A 153 -12.28 0.15 -8.10
CA SER A 153 -12.30 -1.27 -7.73
C SER A 153 -13.51 -1.62 -6.88
N ILE A 154 -13.90 -0.80 -5.91
CA ILE A 154 -15.11 -1.04 -5.11
C ILE A 154 -16.37 -1.00 -5.97
N MET A 155 -16.49 0.01 -6.85
CA MET A 155 -17.66 0.18 -7.71
C MET A 155 -17.78 -0.89 -8.79
N SER A 156 -16.67 -1.46 -9.23
CA SER A 156 -16.60 -2.48 -10.29
C SER A 156 -16.80 -3.92 -9.80
N MET A 157 -17.29 -4.12 -8.58
CA MET A 157 -17.53 -5.44 -7.99
C MET A 157 -18.48 -6.32 -8.86
N SER A 158 -19.43 -5.69 -9.54
CA SER A 158 -20.35 -6.37 -10.47
C SER A 158 -19.63 -7.00 -11.68
N LEU A 159 -18.46 -6.49 -12.06
CA LEU A 159 -17.67 -6.99 -13.18
C LEU A 159 -16.94 -8.30 -12.86
N LEU A 160 -16.91 -8.74 -11.61
CA LEU A 160 -16.31 -10.02 -11.18
C LEU A 160 -17.02 -11.25 -11.77
N ARG A 161 -18.17 -11.08 -12.39
CA ARG A 161 -18.83 -12.13 -13.19
C ARG A 161 -17.98 -12.57 -14.39
N PHE A 162 -17.09 -11.68 -14.88
CA PHE A 162 -16.18 -11.99 -15.96
C PHE A 162 -14.87 -12.54 -15.40
N GLN A 163 -14.56 -13.79 -15.72
CA GLN A 163 -13.38 -14.50 -15.24
C GLN A 163 -12.06 -13.73 -15.42
N PRO A 164 -11.76 -13.06 -16.56
CA PRO A 164 -10.53 -12.28 -16.72
C PRO A 164 -10.40 -11.12 -15.74
N VAL A 165 -11.52 -10.52 -15.31
CA VAL A 165 -11.50 -9.39 -14.36
C VAL A 165 -11.05 -9.85 -12.99
N GLN A 166 -11.36 -11.07 -12.58
CA GLN A 166 -10.97 -11.63 -11.28
C GLN A 166 -9.44 -11.64 -11.10
N TYR A 167 -8.66 -11.81 -12.18
CA TYR A 167 -7.19 -11.81 -12.10
C TYR A 167 -6.57 -10.43 -11.81
N PHE A 168 -7.26 -9.35 -12.11
CA PHE A 168 -6.77 -7.98 -11.95
C PHE A 168 -7.50 -7.19 -10.87
N TYR A 169 -8.54 -7.76 -10.28
CA TYR A 169 -9.35 -7.09 -9.28
C TYR A 169 -8.61 -6.99 -7.94
N LEU A 170 -8.66 -5.80 -7.30
CA LEU A 170 -7.86 -5.56 -6.09
C LEU A 170 -8.35 -6.34 -4.87
N PHE A 171 -9.67 -6.53 -4.70
CA PHE A 171 -10.32 -6.98 -3.47
C PHE A 171 -11.04 -8.31 -3.67
N VAL A 172 -10.32 -9.31 -4.16
CA VAL A 172 -10.89 -10.60 -4.59
C VAL A 172 -11.48 -11.40 -3.43
N ARG A 173 -10.80 -11.41 -2.28
CA ARG A 173 -11.26 -12.12 -1.08
C ARG A 173 -12.44 -11.41 -0.42
N PHE A 174 -12.39 -10.08 -0.33
CA PHE A 174 -13.52 -9.28 0.15
C PHE A 174 -14.78 -9.51 -0.71
N ALA A 175 -14.61 -9.71 -2.00
CA ALA A 175 -15.70 -10.03 -2.92
C ALA A 175 -16.22 -11.49 -2.81
N GLY A 176 -15.66 -12.30 -1.92
CA GLY A 176 -16.12 -13.68 -1.66
C GLY A 176 -15.61 -14.72 -2.66
N ILE A 177 -14.52 -14.45 -3.37
CA ILE A 177 -13.92 -15.42 -4.31
C ILE A 177 -12.90 -16.27 -3.57
N ASP A 178 -13.26 -17.52 -3.25
CA ASP A 178 -12.45 -18.45 -2.45
C ASP A 178 -11.69 -19.51 -3.27
N ASN A 179 -11.85 -19.51 -4.58
CA ASN A 179 -11.17 -20.45 -5.47
C ASN A 179 -9.67 -20.08 -5.62
N SER A 180 -8.85 -20.96 -6.22
CA SER A 180 -7.41 -20.73 -6.43
C SER A 180 -7.07 -19.48 -7.23
N VAL A 181 -8.04 -18.83 -7.87
CA VAL A 181 -7.87 -17.59 -8.65
C VAL A 181 -7.38 -16.45 -7.79
N TRP A 182 -7.78 -16.36 -6.51
CA TRP A 182 -7.34 -15.28 -5.64
C TRP A 182 -5.82 -15.28 -5.41
N ILE A 183 -5.19 -16.46 -5.31
CA ILE A 183 -3.73 -16.60 -5.14
C ILE A 183 -3.04 -16.08 -6.41
N VAL A 184 -3.51 -16.50 -7.58
CA VAL A 184 -2.97 -16.03 -8.88
C VAL A 184 -3.13 -14.51 -9.02
N ASN A 185 -4.28 -13.97 -8.63
CA ASN A 185 -4.52 -12.52 -8.58
C ASN A 185 -3.49 -11.80 -7.73
N LYS A 186 -3.24 -12.27 -6.49
CA LYS A 186 -2.27 -11.63 -5.59
C LYS A 186 -0.84 -11.71 -6.13
N MET A 187 -0.49 -12.79 -6.80
CA MET A 187 0.80 -12.90 -7.50
C MET A 187 0.91 -11.92 -8.67
N ILE A 188 -0.14 -11.73 -9.46
CA ILE A 188 -0.17 -10.75 -10.55
C ILE A 188 0.00 -9.32 -10.00
N LEU A 189 -0.73 -8.95 -8.94
CA LEU A 189 -0.58 -7.63 -8.30
C LEU A 189 0.84 -7.39 -7.81
N LEU A 190 1.46 -8.39 -7.20
CA LEU A 190 2.84 -8.32 -6.75
C LEU A 190 3.81 -8.13 -7.92
N LEU A 191 3.65 -8.88 -9.01
CA LEU A 191 4.47 -8.74 -10.21
C LEU A 191 4.32 -7.36 -10.86
N ILE A 192 3.11 -6.82 -10.93
CA ILE A 192 2.89 -5.45 -11.43
C ILE A 192 3.58 -4.43 -10.51
N GLY A 193 3.49 -4.60 -9.19
CA GLY A 193 4.19 -3.75 -8.23
C GLY A 193 5.71 -3.77 -8.44
N ILE A 194 6.31 -4.95 -8.66
CA ILE A 194 7.74 -5.09 -8.99
C ILE A 194 8.07 -4.39 -10.32
N ALA A 195 7.24 -4.56 -11.35
CA ALA A 195 7.43 -3.90 -12.64
C ALA A 195 7.42 -2.36 -12.50
N LEU A 196 6.54 -1.82 -11.65
CA LEU A 196 6.53 -0.38 -11.32
C LEU A 196 7.84 0.06 -10.66
N TRP A 197 8.41 -0.74 -9.74
CA TRP A 197 9.71 -0.46 -9.13
C TRP A 197 10.86 -0.50 -10.12
N LEU A 198 10.84 -1.39 -11.12
CA LEU A 198 11.79 -1.36 -12.23
C LEU A 198 11.65 -0.05 -13.03
N GLY A 199 10.42 0.43 -13.26
CA GLY A 199 10.17 1.75 -13.84
C GLY A 199 10.76 2.89 -13.01
N VAL A 200 10.57 2.87 -11.68
CA VAL A 200 11.18 3.82 -10.74
C VAL A 200 12.71 3.83 -10.89
N PHE A 201 13.33 2.66 -10.91
CA PHE A 201 14.78 2.52 -11.06
C PHE A 201 15.28 3.12 -12.39
N ILE A 202 14.62 2.82 -13.52
CA ILE A 202 14.98 3.33 -14.85
C ILE A 202 14.87 4.85 -14.89
N ILE A 203 13.79 5.42 -14.34
CA ILE A 203 13.58 6.87 -14.31
C ILE A 203 14.68 7.56 -13.47
N CYS A 204 14.99 7.01 -12.28
CA CYS A 204 16.04 7.54 -11.43
C CYS A 204 17.42 7.49 -12.11
N LYS A 205 17.72 6.40 -12.83
CA LYS A 205 18.96 6.25 -13.59
C LYS A 205 19.06 7.26 -14.75
N LYS A 206 18.02 7.41 -15.55
CA LYS A 206 18.01 8.37 -16.67
C LYS A 206 18.20 9.82 -16.22
N ARG A 207 17.63 10.22 -15.08
CA ARG A 207 17.79 11.59 -14.55
C ARG A 207 19.20 11.89 -14.06
N LEU A 208 19.93 10.90 -13.59
CA LEU A 208 21.36 11.05 -13.26
C LEU A 208 22.19 11.33 -14.53
N TRP A 209 21.85 10.72 -15.66
CA TRP A 209 22.56 10.89 -16.93
C TRP A 209 22.23 12.22 -17.65
N SER A 210 21.04 12.79 -17.45
CA SER A 210 20.64 14.06 -18.09
C SER A 210 21.22 15.30 -17.38
N LYS A 211 21.90 15.14 -16.25
CA LYS A 211 22.58 16.20 -15.49
C LYS A 211 24.11 16.15 -15.62
N LEU A 212 24.68 15.16 -16.31
CA LEU A 212 26.06 15.06 -16.76
C LEU A 212 26.21 15.58 -18.18
#